data_dc5e4c85284b1a22730be55694e5c416
#
_entry.id   dc5e4c85284b1a22730be55694e5c416
#
_cell.length_a   1.000
_cell.length_b   1.000
_cell.length_c   1.000
_cell.angle_alpha   90.00
_cell.angle_beta   90.00
_cell.angle_gamma   90.00
#
_symmetry.space_group_name_H-M   'P 1'
#
loop_
_entity.id
_entity.type
_entity.pdbx_description
1 polymer ?
#
loop_
_entity_poly.entity_id
_entity_poly.type
_entity_poly.pdbx_seq_one_letter_code
_entity_poly.pdbx_strand_id
1 'polypeptide(L)'
;MPPFEIGIFFSGLTRNLVGSDYNLRVYECKTAAWNMLAYQNQPLRPFDKTFLRDIPRDTFEQTRDMMPLRFARRAEHFYSEYRRVRQGVTAWETGNLQLFGKLSFDSCESSIHNYECGSPELIAIYDIIRSLPGVYGGRFSGAGFKGAVIALVDPARKEQVERTLTERYLQQFPEYDRTFRVFWVKPADAAHFVEE
;
A
#
# COMPACT_ATOMS: atom_id res chain seq x y z
N MET A 1 -0.46 5.18 -22.94
CA MET A 1 -1.02 4.38 -21.82
C MET A 1 -2.46 4.02 -22.17
N PRO A 2 -2.92 2.78 -21.94
CA PRO A 2 -4.34 2.43 -22.08
C PRO A 2 -5.23 3.34 -21.24
N PRO A 3 -6.49 3.59 -21.62
CA PRO A 3 -7.42 4.36 -20.82
C PRO A 3 -7.71 3.65 -19.49
N PHE A 4 -7.80 4.42 -18.40
CA PHE A 4 -8.19 3.93 -17.09
C PHE A 4 -8.93 5.00 -16.30
N GLU A 5 -9.74 4.56 -15.35
CA GLU A 5 -10.30 5.39 -14.28
C GLU A 5 -9.79 4.91 -12.93
N ILE A 6 -9.81 5.78 -11.95
CA ILE A 6 -9.41 5.46 -10.59
C ILE A 6 -10.67 5.22 -9.77
N GLY A 7 -10.85 3.99 -9.30
CA GLY A 7 -11.84 3.64 -8.30
C GLY A 7 -11.30 3.92 -6.90
N ILE A 8 -12.08 4.58 -6.07
CA ILE A 8 -11.81 4.81 -4.65
C ILE A 8 -12.90 4.08 -3.88
N PHE A 9 -12.53 3.00 -3.20
CA PHE A 9 -13.45 2.12 -2.48
C PHE A 9 -13.30 2.35 -0.98
N PHE A 10 -14.17 3.21 -0.44
CA PHE A 10 -14.17 3.54 0.99
C PHE A 10 -14.85 2.42 1.78
N SER A 11 -14.13 1.84 2.71
CA SER A 11 -14.57 0.64 3.47
C SER A 11 -15.77 0.88 4.38
N GLY A 12 -16.12 2.13 4.67
CA GLY A 12 -17.15 2.45 5.66
C GLY A 12 -16.64 2.50 7.10
N LEU A 13 -15.40 2.05 7.34
CA LEU A 13 -14.79 2.05 8.67
C LEU A 13 -14.41 3.49 9.08
N THR A 14 -15.17 4.06 10.00
CA THR A 14 -14.97 5.43 10.52
C THR A 14 -14.33 5.49 11.90
N ARG A 15 -14.35 4.38 12.66
CA ARG A 15 -13.82 4.34 14.02
C ARG A 15 -12.33 4.65 14.03
N ASN A 16 -11.92 5.50 14.96
CA ASN A 16 -10.50 5.75 15.20
C ASN A 16 -9.86 4.50 15.82
N LEU A 17 -9.26 3.67 14.98
CA LEU A 17 -8.24 2.71 15.41
C LEU A 17 -7.00 3.55 15.74
N VAL A 18 -7.02 4.10 16.94
CA VAL A 18 -6.10 5.16 17.36
C VAL A 18 -4.67 4.65 17.37
N GLY A 19 -3.84 5.26 16.55
CA GLY A 19 -2.50 5.75 16.88
C GLY A 19 -1.40 4.76 17.28
N SER A 20 -1.72 3.64 17.90
CA SER A 20 -0.73 2.71 18.46
C SER A 20 0.01 1.91 17.39
N ASP A 21 -0.70 1.39 16.41
CA ASP A 21 -0.10 0.49 15.41
C ASP A 21 0.78 1.23 14.41
N TYR A 22 0.40 2.43 13.98
CA TYR A 22 1.24 3.23 13.09
C TYR A 22 2.59 3.57 13.75
N ASN A 23 2.56 4.07 14.99
CA ASN A 23 3.78 4.38 15.74
C ASN A 23 4.63 3.13 15.99
N LEU A 24 3.99 1.99 16.28
CA LEU A 24 4.69 0.72 16.43
C LEU A 24 5.46 0.36 15.15
N ARG A 25 4.87 0.51 13.96
CA ARG A 25 5.57 0.27 12.69
C ARG A 25 6.77 1.19 12.50
N VAL A 26 6.66 2.47 12.89
CA VAL A 26 7.80 3.41 12.87
C VAL A 26 8.92 2.93 13.78
N TYR A 27 8.60 2.50 15.00
CA TYR A 27 9.61 1.98 15.94
C TYR A 27 10.25 0.69 15.44
N GLU A 28 9.47 -0.22 14.86
CA GLU A 28 9.97 -1.47 14.30
C GLU A 28 10.95 -1.23 13.14
N CYS A 29 10.66 -0.27 12.25
CA CYS A 29 11.58 0.14 11.19
C CYS A 29 12.89 0.72 11.72
N LYS A 30 12.80 1.56 12.76
CA LYS A 30 14.00 2.12 13.41
C LYS A 30 14.82 1.05 14.12
N THR A 31 14.15 0.10 14.77
CA THR A 31 14.81 -1.04 15.43
C THR A 31 15.51 -1.94 14.39
N ALA A 32 14.88 -2.17 13.24
CA ALA A 32 15.52 -2.90 12.14
C ALA A 32 16.82 -2.21 11.70
N ALA A 33 16.76 -0.88 11.50
CA ALA A 33 17.91 -0.09 11.13
C ALA A 33 19.03 -0.15 12.19
N TRP A 34 18.68 -0.07 13.48
CA TRP A 34 19.62 -0.20 14.57
C TRP A 34 20.30 -1.57 14.63
N ASN A 35 19.51 -2.65 14.46
CA ASN A 35 20.07 -4.00 14.43
C ASN A 35 21.08 -4.16 13.29
N MET A 36 20.78 -3.64 12.11
CA MET A 36 21.70 -3.69 10.98
C MET A 36 23.03 -2.98 11.27
N LEU A 37 22.99 -1.79 11.88
CA LEU A 37 24.20 -1.08 12.29
C LEU A 37 25.00 -1.88 13.32
N ALA A 38 24.32 -2.44 14.34
CA ALA A 38 24.96 -3.22 15.39
C ALA A 38 25.65 -4.49 14.84
N TYR A 39 24.98 -5.22 13.95
CA TYR A 39 25.53 -6.44 13.33
C TYR A 39 26.72 -6.18 12.41
N GLN A 40 26.81 -4.97 11.87
CA GLN A 40 27.95 -4.51 11.06
C GLN A 40 29.04 -3.81 11.91
N ASN A 41 28.93 -3.85 13.24
CA ASN A 41 29.82 -3.10 14.16
C ASN A 41 29.94 -1.60 13.81
N GLN A 42 28.88 -1.03 13.23
CA GLN A 42 28.83 0.39 12.92
C GLN A 42 28.42 1.19 14.16
N PRO A 43 28.87 2.46 14.31
CA PRO A 43 28.43 3.31 15.40
C PRO A 43 26.91 3.49 15.41
N LEU A 44 26.28 3.23 16.56
CA LEU A 44 24.86 3.46 16.72
C LEU A 44 24.56 4.96 16.75
N ARG A 45 23.61 5.38 15.95
CA ARG A 45 23.10 6.75 15.93
C ARG A 45 21.96 6.90 16.97
N PRO A 46 21.60 8.12 17.38
CA PRO A 46 20.39 8.34 18.16
C PRO A 46 19.18 7.67 17.50
N PHE A 47 18.35 6.99 18.29
CA PHE A 47 17.25 6.16 17.78
C PHE A 47 16.25 6.96 16.92
N ASP A 48 15.94 8.18 17.32
CA ASP A 48 15.06 9.10 16.60
C ASP A 48 15.62 9.54 15.24
N LYS A 49 16.95 9.49 15.06
CA LYS A 49 17.68 9.87 13.86
C LYS A 49 18.15 8.67 13.01
N THR A 50 17.70 7.48 13.34
CA THR A 50 18.08 6.26 12.59
C THR A 50 16.95 5.83 11.67
N PHE A 51 17.23 5.74 10.37
CA PHE A 51 16.24 5.40 9.34
C PHE A 51 16.79 4.35 8.39
N LEU A 52 15.92 3.47 7.90
CA LEU A 52 16.26 2.44 6.90
C LEU A 52 16.86 3.04 5.62
N ARG A 53 16.40 4.21 5.22
CA ARG A 53 16.94 4.91 4.02
C ARG A 53 18.41 5.29 4.09
N ASP A 54 18.98 5.36 5.30
CA ASP A 54 20.37 5.72 5.52
C ASP A 54 21.31 4.50 5.52
N ILE A 55 20.75 3.30 5.35
CA ILE A 55 21.49 2.03 5.38
C ILE A 55 21.40 1.38 4.00
N PRO A 56 22.52 0.96 3.42
CA PRO A 56 22.54 0.28 2.14
C PRO A 56 21.73 -1.02 2.17
N ARG A 57 21.09 -1.34 1.05
CA ARG A 57 20.32 -2.59 0.90
C ARG A 57 21.20 -3.84 1.14
N ASP A 58 22.45 -3.81 0.67
CA ASP A 58 23.38 -4.93 0.83
C ASP A 58 23.62 -5.26 2.31
N THR A 59 23.62 -4.24 3.19
CA THR A 59 23.66 -4.44 4.64
C THR A 59 22.45 -5.20 5.14
N PHE A 60 21.26 -4.88 4.63
CA PHE A 60 20.04 -5.63 4.96
C PHE A 60 20.16 -7.09 4.51
N GLU A 61 20.58 -7.34 3.29
CA GLU A 61 20.71 -8.71 2.75
C GLU A 61 21.71 -9.56 3.54
N GLN A 62 22.79 -8.96 4.05
CA GLN A 62 23.77 -9.63 4.90
C GLN A 62 23.28 -9.90 6.32
N THR A 63 22.36 -9.09 6.84
CA THR A 63 21.96 -9.13 8.25
C THR A 63 20.54 -9.61 8.48
N ARG A 64 19.73 -9.80 7.41
CA ARG A 64 18.31 -10.11 7.52
C ARG A 64 18.01 -11.35 8.38
N ASP A 65 18.81 -12.40 8.23
CA ASP A 65 18.60 -13.67 8.93
C ASP A 65 19.10 -13.63 10.39
N MET A 66 19.83 -12.59 10.76
CA MET A 66 20.27 -12.33 12.14
C MET A 66 19.22 -11.57 12.95
N MET A 67 18.28 -10.91 12.28
CA MET A 67 17.24 -10.10 12.93
C MET A 67 16.02 -10.94 13.33
N PRO A 68 15.31 -10.58 14.42
CA PRO A 68 13.97 -11.07 14.64
C PRO A 68 13.07 -10.85 13.42
N LEU A 69 12.30 -11.86 13.03
CA LEU A 69 11.51 -11.89 11.79
C LEU A 69 10.66 -10.64 11.59
N ARG A 70 10.09 -10.10 12.67
CA ARG A 70 9.30 -8.87 12.66
C ARG A 70 10.08 -7.70 12.06
N PHE A 71 11.30 -7.47 12.50
CA PHE A 71 12.13 -6.35 12.04
C PHE A 71 12.66 -6.59 10.62
N ALA A 72 13.03 -7.82 10.31
CA ALA A 72 13.42 -8.21 8.96
C ALA A 72 12.29 -7.94 7.94
N ARG A 73 11.03 -8.26 8.29
CA ARG A 73 9.86 -7.97 7.44
C ARG A 73 9.66 -6.46 7.20
N ARG A 74 9.84 -5.61 8.23
CA ARG A 74 9.73 -4.15 8.04
C ARG A 74 10.79 -3.63 7.09
N ALA A 75 12.03 -4.08 7.25
CA ALA A 75 13.11 -3.72 6.35
C ALA A 75 12.87 -4.25 4.92
N GLU A 76 12.42 -5.50 4.76
CA GLU A 76 12.05 -6.05 3.46
C GLU A 76 10.97 -5.21 2.77
N HIS A 77 9.93 -4.81 3.52
CA HIS A 77 8.91 -3.91 2.97
C HIS A 77 9.54 -2.63 2.44
N PHE A 78 10.36 -1.95 3.24
CA PHE A 78 11.01 -0.69 2.85
C PHE A 78 11.85 -0.84 1.58
N TYR A 79 12.78 -1.80 1.55
CA TYR A 79 13.70 -1.95 0.41
C TYR A 79 12.99 -2.44 -0.85
N SER A 80 11.98 -3.30 -0.71
CA SER A 80 11.19 -3.75 -1.85
C SER A 80 10.29 -2.64 -2.39
N GLU A 81 9.70 -1.79 -1.53
CA GLU A 81 8.93 -0.62 -1.95
C GLU A 81 9.80 0.40 -2.70
N TYR A 82 10.99 0.70 -2.20
CA TYR A 82 11.90 1.60 -2.89
C TYR A 82 12.20 1.14 -4.33
N ARG A 83 12.41 -0.16 -4.52
CA ARG A 83 12.58 -0.76 -5.86
C ARG A 83 11.30 -0.64 -6.69
N ARG A 84 10.14 -0.99 -6.12
CA ARG A 84 8.84 -0.91 -6.82
C ARG A 84 8.52 0.51 -7.27
N VAL A 85 8.78 1.51 -6.44
CA VAL A 85 8.58 2.91 -6.83
C VAL A 85 9.41 3.27 -8.07
N ARG A 86 10.69 2.91 -8.10
CA ARG A 86 11.55 3.19 -9.27
C ARG A 86 11.07 2.48 -10.52
N GLN A 87 10.68 1.22 -10.41
CA GLN A 87 10.09 0.46 -11.52
C GLN A 87 8.75 1.06 -11.95
N GLY A 88 7.94 1.52 -11.00
CA GLY A 88 6.66 2.16 -11.24
C GLY A 88 6.80 3.47 -12.00
N VAL A 89 7.79 4.30 -11.68
CA VAL A 89 8.09 5.51 -12.46
C VAL A 89 8.39 5.15 -13.91
N THR A 90 9.28 4.19 -14.15
CA THR A 90 9.60 3.76 -15.53
C THR A 90 8.38 3.18 -16.25
N ALA A 91 7.58 2.35 -15.55
CA ALA A 91 6.36 1.80 -16.13
C ALA A 91 5.36 2.90 -16.52
N TRP A 92 5.22 3.92 -15.69
CA TRP A 92 4.36 5.07 -15.94
C TRP A 92 4.85 5.90 -17.13
N GLU A 93 6.13 6.27 -17.16
CA GLU A 93 6.75 7.05 -18.23
C GLU A 93 6.68 6.34 -19.59
N THR A 94 6.79 5.02 -19.61
CA THR A 94 6.68 4.20 -20.83
C THR A 94 5.23 3.81 -21.19
N GLY A 95 4.24 4.28 -20.43
CA GLY A 95 2.83 3.96 -20.66
C GLY A 95 2.44 2.50 -20.38
N ASN A 96 3.26 1.75 -19.63
CA ASN A 96 3.03 0.35 -19.32
C ASN A 96 2.11 0.20 -18.08
N LEU A 97 0.80 0.43 -18.28
CA LEU A 97 -0.20 0.34 -17.23
C LEU A 97 -0.28 -1.04 -16.59
N GLN A 98 -0.06 -2.10 -17.33
CA GLN A 98 -0.10 -3.47 -16.80
C GLN A 98 1.01 -3.69 -15.75
N LEU A 99 2.24 -3.27 -16.06
CA LEU A 99 3.35 -3.36 -15.13
C LEU A 99 3.12 -2.46 -13.91
N PHE A 100 2.67 -1.22 -14.12
CA PHE A 100 2.36 -0.30 -13.03
C PHE A 100 1.29 -0.86 -12.08
N GLY A 101 0.22 -1.42 -12.66
CA GLY A 101 -0.85 -2.06 -11.90
C GLY A 101 -0.37 -3.26 -11.10
N LYS A 102 0.43 -4.14 -11.73
CA LYS A 102 1.05 -5.28 -11.03
C LYS A 102 1.91 -4.81 -9.85
N LEU A 103 2.75 -3.80 -10.04
CA LEU A 103 3.58 -3.24 -8.97
C LEU A 103 2.74 -2.65 -7.83
N SER A 104 1.56 -2.08 -8.14
CA SER A 104 0.61 -1.60 -7.11
C SER A 104 0.03 -2.76 -6.28
N PHE A 105 -0.33 -3.88 -6.92
CA PHE A 105 -0.74 -5.08 -6.20
C PHE A 105 0.39 -5.66 -5.35
N ASP A 106 1.59 -5.79 -5.90
CA ASP A 106 2.78 -6.29 -5.16
C ASP A 106 3.13 -5.39 -3.96
N SER A 107 2.89 -4.07 -4.07
CA SER A 107 3.02 -3.11 -2.98
C SER A 107 2.00 -3.37 -1.88
N CYS A 108 0.73 -3.61 -2.23
CA CYS A 108 -0.30 -3.92 -1.26
C CYS A 108 -0.05 -5.24 -0.54
N GLU A 109 0.36 -6.29 -1.26
CA GLU A 109 0.79 -7.56 -0.68
C GLU A 109 1.90 -7.38 0.35
N SER A 110 2.93 -6.59 0.00
CA SER A 110 4.00 -6.28 0.93
C SER A 110 3.53 -5.47 2.13
N SER A 111 2.55 -4.59 1.95
CA SER A 111 1.93 -3.84 3.03
C SER A 111 1.20 -4.77 4.00
N ILE A 112 0.49 -5.77 3.51
CA ILE A 112 -0.24 -6.76 4.31
C ILE A 112 0.74 -7.69 5.03
N HIS A 113 1.66 -8.31 4.31
CA HIS A 113 2.47 -9.42 4.83
C HIS A 113 3.79 -9.01 5.47
N ASN A 114 4.42 -7.93 4.99
CA ASN A 114 5.70 -7.46 5.51
C ASN A 114 5.56 -6.25 6.42
N TYR A 115 4.71 -5.28 6.08
CA TYR A 115 4.46 -4.14 6.96
C TYR A 115 3.41 -4.44 8.02
N GLU A 116 2.58 -5.45 7.78
CA GLU A 116 1.47 -5.89 8.63
C GLU A 116 0.51 -4.74 8.95
N CYS A 117 0.08 -4.04 7.91
CA CYS A 117 -1.04 -3.12 7.93
C CYS A 117 -2.18 -3.67 7.06
N GLY A 118 -3.35 -3.07 7.19
CA GLY A 118 -4.58 -3.53 6.56
C GLY A 118 -5.60 -3.93 7.63
N SER A 119 -6.74 -3.22 7.69
CA SER A 119 -7.88 -3.73 8.44
C SER A 119 -8.52 -4.88 7.68
N PRO A 120 -9.28 -5.78 8.34
CA PRO A 120 -10.01 -6.86 7.66
C PRO A 120 -10.85 -6.35 6.48
N GLU A 121 -11.49 -5.19 6.65
CA GLU A 121 -12.33 -4.56 5.63
C GLU A 121 -11.52 -4.11 4.40
N LEU A 122 -10.36 -3.50 4.62
CA LEU A 122 -9.50 -3.06 3.51
C LEU A 122 -8.87 -4.25 2.78
N ILE A 123 -8.47 -5.28 3.52
CA ILE A 123 -7.95 -6.53 2.94
C ILE A 123 -9.03 -7.20 2.09
N ALA A 124 -10.27 -7.29 2.57
CA ALA A 124 -11.37 -7.87 1.81
C ALA A 124 -11.65 -7.12 0.50
N ILE A 125 -11.69 -5.77 0.54
CA ILE A 125 -11.81 -4.97 -0.68
C ILE A 125 -10.66 -5.28 -1.64
N TYR A 126 -9.43 -5.30 -1.13
CA TYR A 126 -8.24 -5.59 -1.92
C TYR A 126 -8.31 -6.99 -2.57
N ASP A 127 -8.67 -8.02 -1.83
CA ASP A 127 -8.78 -9.40 -2.33
C ASP A 127 -9.85 -9.53 -3.41
N ILE A 128 -10.97 -8.82 -3.24
CA ILE A 128 -12.05 -8.80 -4.24
C ILE A 128 -11.54 -8.13 -5.52
N ILE A 129 -11.02 -6.90 -5.46
CA ILE A 129 -10.62 -6.16 -6.67
C ILE A 129 -9.50 -6.86 -7.42
N ARG A 130 -8.56 -7.50 -6.72
CA ARG A 130 -7.47 -8.26 -7.33
C ARG A 130 -7.96 -9.42 -8.18
N SER A 131 -9.12 -9.99 -7.85
CA SER A 131 -9.73 -11.11 -8.57
C SER A 131 -10.58 -10.68 -9.78
N LEU A 132 -10.87 -9.39 -9.93
CA LEU A 132 -11.82 -8.91 -10.93
C LEU A 132 -11.15 -8.61 -12.28
N PRO A 133 -11.73 -9.09 -13.38
CA PRO A 133 -11.30 -8.69 -14.71
C PRO A 133 -11.46 -7.18 -14.93
N GLY A 134 -10.48 -6.56 -15.58
CA GLY A 134 -10.49 -5.13 -15.86
C GLY A 134 -9.88 -4.26 -14.75
N VAL A 135 -9.44 -4.84 -13.64
CA VAL A 135 -8.64 -4.15 -12.64
C VAL A 135 -7.16 -4.35 -12.96
N TYR A 136 -6.49 -3.29 -13.33
CA TYR A 136 -5.07 -3.31 -13.66
C TYR A 136 -4.17 -3.41 -12.43
N GLY A 137 -4.57 -2.77 -11.33
CA GLY A 137 -3.83 -2.74 -10.08
C GLY A 137 -4.58 -1.99 -8.99
N GLY A 138 -4.13 -2.15 -7.75
CA GLY A 138 -4.75 -1.45 -6.61
C GLY A 138 -3.97 -1.65 -5.33
N ARG A 139 -4.21 -0.75 -4.37
CA ARG A 139 -3.58 -0.77 -3.06
C ARG A 139 -4.36 0.06 -2.04
N PHE A 140 -3.99 -0.06 -0.78
CA PHE A 140 -4.51 0.84 0.26
C PHE A 140 -4.15 2.29 -0.03
N SER A 141 -5.08 3.19 0.24
CA SER A 141 -4.84 4.63 0.27
C SER A 141 -4.41 5.04 1.69
N GLY A 142 -3.20 5.59 1.80
CA GLY A 142 -2.61 5.97 3.09
C GLY A 142 -2.02 4.79 3.87
N ALA A 143 -2.12 4.84 5.20
CA ALA A 143 -1.46 3.90 6.12
C ALA A 143 -2.08 2.48 6.17
N GLY A 144 -3.22 2.26 5.54
CA GLY A 144 -3.84 0.94 5.45
C GLY A 144 -4.59 0.48 6.71
N PHE A 145 -4.73 1.28 7.75
CA PHE A 145 -5.46 0.88 8.96
C PHE A 145 -6.95 1.21 8.92
N LYS A 146 -7.36 2.12 8.03
CA LYS A 146 -8.74 2.52 7.76
C LYS A 146 -8.81 3.30 6.45
N GLY A 147 -10.00 3.64 5.99
CA GLY A 147 -10.21 4.52 4.83
C GLY A 147 -10.55 3.73 3.58
N ALA A 148 -9.74 3.84 2.55
CA ALA A 148 -10.08 3.34 1.23
C ALA A 148 -8.99 2.47 0.61
N VAL A 149 -9.39 1.67 -0.36
CA VAL A 149 -8.53 1.04 -1.37
C VAL A 149 -8.71 1.84 -2.67
N ILE A 150 -7.62 2.09 -3.37
CA ILE A 150 -7.66 2.67 -4.71
C ILE A 150 -7.31 1.63 -5.75
N ALA A 151 -7.93 1.69 -6.91
CA ALA A 151 -7.62 0.81 -8.03
C ALA A 151 -7.64 1.53 -9.37
N LEU A 152 -6.82 1.03 -10.30
CA LEU A 152 -6.82 1.44 -11.70
C LEU A 152 -7.68 0.45 -12.48
N VAL A 153 -8.73 0.95 -13.11
CA VAL A 153 -9.78 0.11 -13.70
C VAL A 153 -10.00 0.50 -15.16
N ASP A 154 -10.19 -0.51 -16.00
CA ASP A 154 -10.66 -0.33 -17.38
C ASP A 154 -12.04 0.34 -17.36
N PRO A 155 -12.22 1.49 -18.03
CA PRO A 155 -13.51 2.19 -18.06
C PRO A 155 -14.66 1.31 -18.57
N ALA A 156 -14.38 0.35 -19.47
CA ALA A 156 -15.37 -0.59 -19.99
C ALA A 156 -15.84 -1.63 -18.96
N ARG A 157 -15.13 -1.79 -17.86
CA ARG A 157 -15.43 -2.73 -16.78
C ARG A 157 -15.89 -2.07 -15.48
N LYS A 158 -15.89 -0.77 -15.42
CA LYS A 158 -16.19 0.05 -14.24
C LYS A 158 -17.47 -0.41 -13.51
N GLU A 159 -18.58 -0.44 -14.22
CA GLU A 159 -19.89 -0.80 -13.64
C GLU A 159 -19.92 -2.24 -13.11
N GLN A 160 -19.27 -3.17 -13.82
CA GLN A 160 -19.14 -4.55 -13.40
C GLN A 160 -18.30 -4.67 -12.13
N VAL A 161 -17.16 -3.95 -12.08
CA VAL A 161 -16.26 -3.93 -10.91
C VAL A 161 -17.00 -3.37 -9.70
N GLU A 162 -17.66 -2.22 -9.84
CA GLU A 162 -18.42 -1.59 -8.75
C GLU A 162 -19.50 -2.52 -8.20
N ARG A 163 -20.34 -3.07 -9.07
CA ARG A 163 -21.43 -3.98 -8.66
C ARG A 163 -20.87 -5.20 -7.94
N THR A 164 -19.91 -5.91 -8.54
CA THR A 164 -19.38 -7.14 -7.97
C THR A 164 -18.63 -6.91 -6.67
N LEU A 165 -17.86 -5.81 -6.58
CA LEU A 165 -17.20 -5.42 -5.35
C LEU A 165 -18.23 -5.12 -4.25
N THR A 166 -19.22 -4.29 -4.54
CA THR A 166 -20.26 -3.92 -3.57
C THR A 166 -20.99 -5.15 -3.03
N GLU A 167 -21.45 -6.03 -3.93
CA GLU A 167 -22.15 -7.26 -3.55
C GLU A 167 -21.29 -8.16 -2.64
N ARG A 168 -20.06 -8.47 -3.06
CA ARG A 168 -19.17 -9.35 -2.30
C ARG A 168 -18.68 -8.75 -0.99
N TYR A 169 -18.44 -7.44 -0.97
CA TYR A 169 -17.99 -6.74 0.23
C TYR A 169 -19.10 -6.68 1.28
N LEU A 170 -20.30 -6.25 0.89
CA LEU A 170 -21.44 -6.16 1.81
C LEU A 170 -21.98 -7.53 2.25
N GLN A 171 -21.73 -8.58 1.48
CA GLN A 171 -21.98 -9.95 1.93
C GLN A 171 -21.07 -10.35 3.12
N GLN A 172 -19.82 -9.86 3.14
CA GLN A 172 -18.87 -10.14 4.22
C GLN A 172 -19.02 -9.16 5.39
N PHE A 173 -19.38 -7.92 5.12
CA PHE A 173 -19.48 -6.82 6.08
C PHE A 173 -20.80 -6.05 5.95
N PRO A 174 -21.93 -6.69 6.26
CA PRO A 174 -23.27 -6.09 6.08
C PRO A 174 -23.48 -4.83 6.94
N GLU A 175 -22.75 -4.67 8.03
CA GLU A 175 -22.79 -3.51 8.90
C GLU A 175 -22.37 -2.20 8.22
N TYR A 176 -21.63 -2.28 7.12
CA TYR A 176 -21.18 -1.10 6.37
C TYR A 176 -22.09 -0.71 5.20
N ASP A 177 -23.25 -1.32 5.02
CA ASP A 177 -24.20 -1.00 3.93
C ASP A 177 -24.49 0.50 3.81
N ARG A 178 -24.62 1.19 4.94
CA ARG A 178 -24.89 2.63 4.97
C ARG A 178 -23.65 3.53 4.84
N THR A 179 -22.46 2.99 5.00
CA THR A 179 -21.21 3.78 5.07
C THR A 179 -20.20 3.43 4.00
N PHE A 180 -20.24 2.22 3.45
CA PHE A 180 -19.43 1.88 2.26
C PHE A 180 -19.77 2.81 1.10
N ARG A 181 -18.74 3.29 0.39
CA ARG A 181 -18.91 4.20 -0.77
C ARG A 181 -17.90 3.87 -1.86
N VAL A 182 -18.34 4.05 -3.08
CA VAL A 182 -17.51 3.97 -4.28
C VAL A 182 -17.48 5.34 -4.94
N PHE A 183 -16.29 5.80 -5.27
CA PHE A 183 -16.08 7.03 -6.02
C PHE A 183 -15.23 6.72 -7.25
N TRP A 184 -15.52 7.41 -8.34
CA TRP A 184 -14.76 7.30 -9.57
C TRP A 184 -14.19 8.65 -9.95
N VAL A 185 -12.90 8.68 -10.24
CA VAL A 185 -12.19 9.88 -10.67
C VAL A 185 -11.32 9.58 -11.89
N LYS A 186 -11.13 10.61 -12.70
CA LYS A 186 -10.18 10.58 -13.82
C LYS A 186 -8.91 11.28 -13.41
N PRO A 187 -7.74 10.84 -13.95
CA PRO A 187 -6.53 11.64 -13.83
C PRO A 187 -6.76 13.06 -14.38
N ALA A 188 -6.21 14.02 -13.71
CA ALA A 188 -6.24 15.44 -14.12
C ALA A 188 -4.82 16.01 -14.08
N ASP A 189 -4.68 17.22 -14.59
CA ASP A 189 -3.45 17.98 -14.52
C ASP A 189 -3.06 18.29 -13.07
N ALA A 190 -1.88 18.90 -12.90
CA ALA A 190 -1.38 19.30 -11.59
C ALA A 190 -2.36 20.20 -10.83
N ALA A 191 -2.23 20.27 -9.52
CA ALA A 191 -3.02 21.15 -8.68
C ALA A 191 -2.93 22.61 -9.18
N HIS A 192 -4.07 23.26 -9.28
CA HIS A 192 -4.20 24.66 -9.72
C HIS A 192 -5.25 25.36 -8.87
N PHE A 193 -5.22 26.69 -8.87
CA PHE A 193 -6.29 27.48 -8.27
C PHE A 193 -7.52 27.40 -9.15
N VAL A 194 -8.68 27.18 -8.55
CA VAL A 194 -9.97 27.28 -9.22
C VAL A 194 -10.35 28.77 -9.14
N GLU A 195 -10.44 29.43 -10.28
CA GLU A 195 -11.06 30.79 -10.35
C GLU A 195 -12.57 30.62 -10.20
N GLU A 196 -13.19 31.37 -9.28
CA GLU A 196 -14.63 31.38 -9.03
C GLU A 196 -15.42 32.06 -10.18
#